data_b4d0cfafc1c39a77fe60760db8cae618
#
_entry.id   b4d0cfafc1c39a77fe60760db8cae618
#
_cell.length_a   1.000
_cell.length_b   1.000
_cell.length_c   1.000
_cell.angle_alpha   90.00
_cell.angle_beta   90.00
_cell.angle_gamma   90.00
#
_symmetry.space_group_name_H-M   'P 1'
#
loop_
_entity.id
_entity.type
_entity.pdbx_description
1 polymer ?
#
loop_
_entity_poly.entity_id
_entity_poly.type
_entity_poly.pdbx_seq_one_letter_code
_entity_poly.pdbx_strand_id
1 'polypeptide(L)'
;MQHTVTLDENEIMLARTIASLRTGNNRVAGTSHNVQIPGQDNFRNDLLGICGEIVFAKTYNIYLDLCFHIRSGGPDFKLGNKTIDVKTTHHANGRLIVPLAKKNKPSDRYVLITGDLPTFTIRGFATSDEVFSSQGDVGHGSCFVINQENLHAFKF
;
A
#
# COMPACT_ATOMS: atom_id res chain seq x y z
N MET A 1 15.94 9.09 -6.32
CA MET A 1 16.54 7.78 -6.68
C MET A 1 15.50 6.72 -6.37
N GLN A 2 15.18 5.86 -7.32
CA GLN A 2 14.28 4.73 -7.08
C GLN A 2 15.03 3.65 -6.31
N HIS A 3 14.39 3.02 -5.33
CA HIS A 3 15.00 1.99 -4.49
C HIS A 3 14.33 0.64 -4.75
N THR A 4 15.09 -0.32 -5.28
CA THR A 4 14.60 -1.66 -5.59
C THR A 4 15.02 -2.64 -4.50
N VAL A 5 14.08 -3.44 -4.03
CA VAL A 5 14.24 -4.39 -2.93
C VAL A 5 13.74 -5.76 -3.37
N THR A 6 14.55 -6.79 -3.11
CA THR A 6 14.14 -8.18 -3.28
C THR A 6 13.84 -8.79 -1.91
N LEU A 7 12.69 -9.41 -1.78
CA LEU A 7 12.30 -10.15 -0.58
C LEU A 7 12.92 -11.55 -0.62
N ASP A 8 13.41 -12.01 0.52
CA ASP A 8 13.88 -13.37 0.69
C ASP A 8 12.72 -14.36 0.96
N GLU A 9 13.02 -15.66 1.02
CA GLU A 9 12.02 -16.71 1.21
C GLU A 9 11.27 -16.58 2.54
N ASN A 10 11.94 -16.15 3.61
CA ASN A 10 11.32 -15.96 4.93
C ASN A 10 10.37 -14.77 4.93
N GLU A 11 10.76 -13.67 4.29
CA GLU A 11 9.94 -12.47 4.12
C GLU A 11 8.69 -12.77 3.28
N ILE A 12 8.83 -13.59 2.22
CA ILE A 12 7.72 -14.04 1.38
C ILE A 12 6.78 -14.96 2.17
N MET A 13 7.32 -15.88 2.96
CA MET A 13 6.52 -16.75 3.84
C MET A 13 5.74 -15.93 4.87
N LEU A 14 6.38 -14.97 5.50
CA LEU A 14 5.73 -14.03 6.43
C LEU A 14 4.59 -13.26 5.74
N ALA A 15 4.85 -12.72 4.54
CA ALA A 15 3.85 -12.01 3.76
C ALA A 15 2.62 -12.89 3.46
N ARG A 16 2.83 -14.11 3.02
CA ARG A 16 1.75 -15.08 2.73
C ARG A 16 0.93 -15.42 3.98
N THR A 17 1.60 -15.60 5.11
CA THR A 17 0.94 -15.89 6.39
C THR A 17 0.05 -14.74 6.84
N ILE A 18 0.57 -13.51 6.84
CA ILE A 18 -0.20 -12.33 7.23
C ILE A 18 -1.36 -12.09 6.26
N ALA A 19 -1.13 -12.21 4.94
CA ALA A 19 -2.17 -12.06 3.94
C ALA A 19 -3.31 -13.08 4.12
N SER A 20 -2.99 -14.33 4.40
CA SER A 20 -3.99 -15.38 4.68
C SER A 20 -4.83 -15.04 5.89
N LEU A 21 -4.22 -14.59 6.98
CA LEU A 21 -4.93 -14.23 8.22
C LEU A 21 -5.82 -12.99 8.01
N ARG A 22 -5.33 -11.96 7.32
CA ARG A 22 -6.11 -10.76 7.01
C ARG A 22 -7.31 -11.08 6.11
N THR A 23 -7.11 -11.84 5.04
CA THR A 23 -8.19 -12.26 4.13
C THR A 23 -9.24 -13.10 4.85
N GLY A 24 -8.81 -14.02 5.71
CA GLY A 24 -9.70 -14.84 6.53
C GLY A 24 -10.54 -14.00 7.49
N ASN A 25 -9.94 -13.08 8.22
CA ASN A 25 -10.63 -12.19 9.16
C ASN A 25 -11.63 -11.26 8.46
N ASN A 26 -11.26 -10.68 7.32
CA ASN A 26 -12.16 -9.83 6.54
C ASN A 26 -13.39 -10.60 6.06
N ARG A 27 -13.21 -11.86 5.64
CA ARG A 27 -14.30 -12.72 5.20
C ARG A 27 -15.27 -13.05 6.35
N VAL A 28 -14.76 -13.36 7.54
CA VAL A 28 -15.57 -13.64 8.74
C VAL A 28 -16.35 -12.42 9.20
N ALA A 29 -15.75 -11.23 9.12
CA ALA A 29 -16.39 -9.98 9.52
C ALA A 29 -17.38 -9.43 8.49
N GLY A 30 -17.46 -10.03 7.28
CA GLY A 30 -18.30 -9.51 6.19
C GLY A 30 -17.85 -8.14 5.65
N THR A 31 -16.61 -7.73 5.96
CA THR A 31 -16.04 -6.49 5.42
C THR A 31 -15.60 -6.71 3.98
N SER A 32 -16.03 -5.81 3.09
CA SER A 32 -15.57 -5.78 1.70
C SER A 32 -14.25 -5.04 1.59
N HIS A 33 -13.42 -5.42 0.61
CA HIS A 33 -12.29 -4.58 0.21
C HIS A 33 -12.80 -3.23 -0.31
N ASN A 34 -12.07 -2.15 -0.04
CA ASN A 34 -12.46 -0.77 -0.39
C ASN A 34 -12.70 -0.55 -1.89
N VAL A 35 -12.14 -1.42 -2.75
CA VAL A 35 -12.38 -1.45 -4.19
C VAL A 35 -12.60 -2.91 -4.58
N GLN A 36 -13.84 -3.29 -4.84
CA GLN A 36 -14.15 -4.61 -5.41
C GLN A 36 -14.13 -4.51 -6.93
N ILE A 37 -13.11 -5.11 -7.53
CA ILE A 37 -13.06 -5.32 -8.96
C ILE A 37 -13.57 -6.74 -9.21
N PRO A 38 -14.62 -6.93 -10.02
CA PRO A 38 -15.11 -8.28 -10.34
C PRO A 38 -13.99 -9.15 -10.90
N GLY A 39 -13.83 -10.36 -10.34
CA GLY A 39 -12.80 -11.31 -10.74
C GLY A 39 -11.41 -11.08 -10.14
N GLN A 40 -11.24 -10.11 -9.25
CA GLN A 40 -9.97 -9.87 -8.57
C GLN A 40 -9.77 -10.82 -7.39
N ASP A 41 -8.58 -11.43 -7.28
CA ASP A 41 -8.21 -12.28 -6.16
C ASP A 41 -7.86 -11.43 -4.94
N ASN A 42 -8.73 -11.43 -3.94
CA ASN A 42 -8.55 -10.67 -2.70
C ASN A 42 -7.29 -11.07 -1.95
N PHE A 43 -6.95 -12.37 -1.94
CA PHE A 43 -5.71 -12.84 -1.31
C PHE A 43 -4.48 -12.25 -2.01
N ARG A 44 -4.48 -12.21 -3.36
CA ARG A 44 -3.36 -11.63 -4.11
C ARG A 44 -3.21 -10.14 -3.81
N ASN A 45 -4.30 -9.41 -3.67
CA ASN A 45 -4.26 -7.99 -3.31
C ASN A 45 -3.73 -7.77 -1.89
N ASP A 46 -4.19 -8.57 -0.93
CA ASP A 46 -3.69 -8.53 0.43
C ASP A 46 -2.20 -8.91 0.50
N LEU A 47 -1.79 -9.94 -0.26
CA LEU A 47 -0.38 -10.35 -0.36
C LEU A 47 0.48 -9.23 -0.94
N LEU A 48 0.04 -8.61 -2.03
CA LEU A 48 0.77 -7.52 -2.66
C LEU A 48 0.91 -6.31 -1.73
N GLY A 49 -0.16 -5.99 -1.00
CA GLY A 49 -0.15 -4.93 0.01
C GLY A 49 0.86 -5.18 1.11
N ILE A 50 0.84 -6.38 1.72
CA ILE A 50 1.79 -6.71 2.80
C ILE A 50 3.23 -6.82 2.30
N CYS A 51 3.47 -7.28 1.07
CA CYS A 51 4.81 -7.24 0.48
C CYS A 51 5.34 -5.81 0.38
N GLY A 52 4.52 -4.85 -0.03
CA GLY A 52 4.90 -3.45 -0.04
C GLY A 52 5.20 -2.89 1.36
N GLU A 53 4.40 -3.25 2.36
CA GLU A 53 4.66 -2.88 3.76
C GLU A 53 6.01 -3.46 4.24
N ILE A 54 6.33 -4.73 3.93
CA ILE A 54 7.62 -5.36 4.28
C ILE A 54 8.78 -4.66 3.56
N VAL A 55 8.64 -4.36 2.27
CA VAL A 55 9.64 -3.62 1.48
C VAL A 55 9.92 -2.26 2.11
N PHE A 56 8.88 -1.54 2.49
CA PHE A 56 9.02 -0.23 3.13
C PHE A 56 9.70 -0.36 4.49
N ALA A 57 9.24 -1.28 5.35
CA ALA A 57 9.80 -1.52 6.67
C ALA A 57 11.29 -1.92 6.61
N LYS A 58 11.64 -2.84 5.69
CA LYS A 58 13.02 -3.29 5.46
C LYS A 58 13.93 -2.14 5.00
N THR A 59 13.47 -1.34 4.04
CA THR A 59 14.25 -0.23 3.48
C THR A 59 14.59 0.81 4.53
N TYR A 60 13.65 1.09 5.43
CA TYR A 60 13.78 2.17 6.41
C TYR A 60 14.10 1.70 7.82
N ASN A 61 14.35 0.40 7.96
CA ASN A 61 14.66 -0.26 9.23
C ASN A 61 13.66 0.12 10.33
N ILE A 62 12.37 0.03 10.01
CA ILE A 62 11.28 0.33 10.93
C ILE A 62 10.48 -0.94 11.22
N TYR A 63 9.77 -0.94 12.35
CA TYR A 63 8.98 -2.09 12.76
C TYR A 63 7.79 -2.30 11.82
N LEU A 64 7.62 -3.53 11.33
CA LEU A 64 6.46 -3.96 10.57
C LEU A 64 5.29 -4.23 11.53
N ASP A 65 4.14 -3.63 11.27
CA ASP A 65 2.91 -3.98 12.00
C ASP A 65 2.42 -5.38 11.59
N LEU A 66 2.56 -6.33 12.50
CA LEU A 66 2.14 -7.72 12.31
C LEU A 66 0.64 -7.95 12.61
N CYS A 67 -0.13 -6.90 12.89
CA CYS A 67 -1.54 -7.02 13.20
C CYS A 67 -2.32 -7.56 11.99
N PHE A 68 -3.04 -8.66 12.21
CA PHE A 68 -3.91 -9.30 11.22
C PHE A 68 -5.41 -9.12 11.51
N HIS A 69 -5.75 -8.37 12.56
CA HIS A 69 -7.14 -8.01 12.84
C HIS A 69 -7.68 -7.01 11.80
N ILE A 70 -9.00 -6.84 11.81
CA ILE A 70 -9.66 -5.86 10.93
C ILE A 70 -9.07 -4.49 11.18
N ARG A 71 -8.50 -3.91 10.14
CA ARG A 71 -7.86 -2.60 10.23
C ARG A 71 -8.89 -1.49 10.32
N SER A 72 -8.60 -0.51 11.16
CA SER A 72 -9.41 0.70 11.30
C SER A 72 -9.27 1.68 10.12
N GLY A 73 -8.48 1.35 9.09
CA GLY A 73 -8.19 2.23 7.95
C GLY A 73 -7.16 3.32 8.25
N GLY A 74 -6.42 3.20 9.36
CA GLY A 74 -5.33 4.12 9.74
C GLY A 74 -4.08 3.95 8.88
N PRO A 75 -2.99 4.69 9.21
CA PRO A 75 -1.71 4.58 8.53
C PRO A 75 -1.05 3.21 8.76
N ASP A 76 -0.17 2.82 7.84
CA ASP A 76 0.61 1.58 7.97
C ASP A 76 1.82 1.76 8.88
N PHE A 77 2.44 2.96 8.85
CA PHE A 77 3.65 3.27 9.63
C PHE A 77 3.62 4.68 10.22
N LYS A 78 4.48 4.86 11.21
CA LYS A 78 4.87 6.17 11.72
C LYS A 78 6.38 6.32 11.61
N LEU A 79 6.85 7.31 10.86
CA LEU A 79 8.26 7.63 10.66
C LEU A 79 8.53 9.03 11.21
N GLY A 80 9.20 9.08 12.37
CA GLY A 80 9.31 10.33 13.14
C GLY A 80 7.93 10.82 13.58
N ASN A 81 7.58 12.05 13.21
CA ASN A 81 6.27 12.65 13.47
C ASN A 81 5.28 12.50 12.31
N LYS A 82 5.65 11.76 11.24
CA LYS A 82 4.83 11.60 10.05
C LYS A 82 4.20 10.22 9.97
N THR A 83 2.94 10.18 9.60
CA THR A 83 2.21 8.94 9.29
C THR A 83 2.34 8.60 7.81
N ILE A 84 2.50 7.31 7.51
CA ILE A 84 2.75 6.79 6.18
C ILE A 84 1.70 5.73 5.84
N ASP A 85 1.13 5.82 4.65
CA ASP A 85 0.27 4.79 4.05
C ASP A 85 0.94 4.26 2.77
N VAL A 86 1.15 2.96 2.69
CA VAL A 86 1.82 2.31 1.57
C VAL A 86 0.79 1.78 0.58
N LYS A 87 0.95 2.11 -0.68
CA LYS A 87 0.14 1.61 -1.79
C LYS A 87 1.00 0.82 -2.76
N THR A 88 0.60 -0.42 -3.02
CA THR A 88 1.38 -1.34 -3.86
C THR A 88 0.59 -1.76 -5.08
N THR A 89 1.24 -1.79 -6.23
CA THR A 89 0.67 -2.29 -7.49
C THR A 89 1.68 -3.14 -8.23
N HIS A 90 1.21 -4.19 -8.91
CA HIS A 90 2.07 -5.03 -9.74
C HIS A 90 2.44 -4.36 -11.08
N HIS A 91 1.73 -3.31 -11.47
CA HIS A 91 2.02 -2.60 -12.72
C HIS A 91 3.25 -1.69 -12.57
N ALA A 92 4.30 -1.91 -13.39
CA ALA A 92 5.52 -1.11 -13.35
C ALA A 92 5.27 0.40 -13.55
N ASN A 93 4.31 0.75 -14.42
CA ASN A 93 3.87 2.11 -14.68
C ASN A 93 2.59 2.48 -13.88
N GLY A 94 2.30 1.72 -12.81
CA GLY A 94 1.14 1.96 -11.98
C GLY A 94 1.18 3.35 -11.32
N ARG A 95 0.00 3.90 -11.07
CA ARG A 95 -0.18 5.20 -10.42
C ARG A 95 -0.44 5.01 -8.92
N LEU A 96 -0.16 6.04 -8.13
CA LEU A 96 -0.61 6.10 -6.75
C LEU A 96 -2.12 6.34 -6.74
N ILE A 97 -2.87 5.36 -6.25
CA ILE A 97 -4.33 5.39 -6.18
C ILE A 97 -4.74 5.34 -4.71
N VAL A 98 -5.47 6.35 -4.27
CA VAL A 98 -5.94 6.47 -2.88
C VAL A 98 -7.46 6.54 -2.87
N PRO A 99 -8.16 5.63 -2.18
CA PRO A 99 -9.61 5.65 -2.06
C PRO A 99 -10.12 6.95 -1.43
N LEU A 100 -11.28 7.46 -1.88
CA LEU A 100 -11.89 8.68 -1.34
C LEU A 100 -12.10 8.61 0.18
N ALA A 101 -12.42 7.43 0.70
CA ALA A 101 -12.63 7.20 2.13
C ALA A 101 -11.41 7.55 3.02
N LYS A 102 -10.20 7.54 2.45
CA LYS A 102 -8.97 7.93 3.17
C LYS A 102 -8.96 9.40 3.61
N LYS A 103 -9.79 10.25 3.00
CA LYS A 103 -9.97 11.64 3.45
C LYS A 103 -10.51 11.76 4.86
N ASN A 104 -11.24 10.75 5.34
CA ASN A 104 -11.76 10.69 6.71
C ASN A 104 -10.70 10.29 7.75
N LYS A 105 -9.66 9.58 7.32
CA LYS A 105 -8.52 9.14 8.15
C LYS A 105 -7.23 9.30 7.35
N PRO A 106 -6.77 10.55 7.14
CA PRO A 106 -5.62 10.82 6.29
C PRO A 106 -4.31 10.36 6.93
N SER A 107 -3.37 9.99 6.09
CA SER A 107 -1.96 9.85 6.44
C SER A 107 -1.18 11.06 5.91
N ASP A 108 -0.11 11.46 6.58
CA ASP A 108 0.70 12.61 6.12
C ASP A 108 1.31 12.38 4.74
N ARG A 109 1.67 11.12 4.45
CA ARG A 109 2.29 10.72 3.18
C ARG A 109 1.72 9.40 2.68
N TYR A 110 1.57 9.32 1.37
CA TYR A 110 1.18 8.12 0.63
C TYR A 110 2.33 7.68 -0.26
N VAL A 111 2.82 6.46 -0.07
CA VAL A 111 3.98 5.91 -0.78
C VAL A 111 3.51 4.97 -1.86
N LEU A 112 4.06 5.10 -3.07
CA LEU A 112 3.85 4.13 -4.14
C LEU A 112 5.00 3.15 -4.23
N ILE A 113 4.66 1.87 -4.19
CA ILE A 113 5.56 0.75 -4.46
C ILE A 113 5.02 -0.02 -5.66
N THR A 114 5.87 -0.33 -6.62
CA THR A 114 5.51 -1.14 -7.79
C THR A 114 6.35 -2.40 -7.85
N GLY A 115 5.78 -3.46 -8.38
CA GLY A 115 6.48 -4.73 -8.57
C GLY A 115 5.63 -5.93 -8.22
N ASP A 116 6.22 -7.10 -8.34
CA ASP A 116 5.62 -8.37 -7.97
C ASP A 116 6.70 -9.25 -7.32
N LEU A 117 6.29 -10.32 -6.66
CA LEU A 117 7.22 -11.24 -6.00
C LEU A 117 8.28 -11.75 -6.98
N PRO A 118 9.55 -11.75 -6.56
CA PRO A 118 10.05 -11.34 -5.24
C PRO A 118 10.54 -9.89 -5.17
N THR A 119 10.42 -9.07 -6.25
CA THR A 119 11.15 -7.80 -6.39
C THR A 119 10.21 -6.61 -6.54
N PHE A 120 10.44 -5.58 -5.73
CA PHE A 120 9.64 -4.37 -5.68
C PHE A 120 10.50 -3.11 -5.76
N THR A 121 9.91 -2.02 -6.25
CA THR A 121 10.58 -0.73 -6.37
C THR A 121 9.77 0.36 -5.68
N ILE A 122 10.38 1.09 -4.75
CA ILE A 122 9.79 2.28 -4.14
C ILE A 122 9.89 3.41 -5.15
N ARG A 123 8.76 3.93 -5.61
CA ARG A 123 8.68 4.97 -6.63
C ARG A 123 8.80 6.38 -6.06
N GLY A 124 8.26 6.58 -4.87
CA GLY A 124 8.24 7.88 -4.21
C GLY A 124 6.98 8.04 -3.36
N PHE A 125 6.71 9.26 -2.95
CA PHE A 125 5.53 9.59 -2.15
C PHE A 125 4.85 10.88 -2.63
N ALA A 126 3.58 11.03 -2.25
CA ALA A 126 2.86 12.30 -2.28
C ALA A 126 2.37 12.65 -0.87
N THR A 127 2.24 13.93 -0.59
CA THR A 127 1.64 14.43 0.66
C THR A 127 0.12 14.28 0.61
N SER A 128 -0.52 14.30 1.77
CA SER A 128 -1.99 14.27 1.85
C SER A 128 -2.64 15.42 1.09
N ASP A 129 -2.06 16.62 1.14
CA ASP A 129 -2.60 17.80 0.43
C ASP A 129 -2.56 17.60 -1.08
N GLU A 130 -1.45 17.07 -1.62
CA GLU A 130 -1.32 16.75 -3.05
C GLU A 130 -2.30 15.66 -3.47
N VAL A 131 -2.42 14.60 -2.68
CA VAL A 131 -3.36 13.51 -2.95
C VAL A 131 -4.79 14.03 -2.98
N PHE A 132 -5.21 14.76 -1.96
CA PHE A 132 -6.60 15.22 -1.83
C PHE A 132 -6.96 16.41 -2.74
N SER A 133 -5.96 17.05 -3.35
CA SER A 133 -6.16 18.04 -4.42
C SER A 133 -6.26 17.40 -5.81
N SER A 134 -5.89 16.11 -5.94
CA SER A 134 -6.04 15.35 -7.17
C SER A 134 -7.40 14.65 -7.21
N GLN A 135 -7.88 14.39 -8.41
CA GLN A 135 -9.08 13.55 -8.62
C GLN A 135 -8.91 12.78 -9.93
N GLY A 136 -9.33 11.53 -9.95
CA GLY A 136 -9.26 10.70 -11.12
C GLY A 136 -10.32 9.61 -11.11
N ASP A 137 -10.52 9.02 -12.26
CA ASP A 137 -11.33 7.82 -12.44
C ASP A 137 -10.41 6.70 -12.95
N VAL A 138 -10.41 5.57 -12.27
CA VAL A 138 -9.66 4.38 -12.66
C VAL A 138 -10.55 3.29 -13.26
N GLY A 139 -11.74 3.67 -13.70
CA GLY A 139 -12.72 2.74 -14.29
C GLY A 139 -13.59 1.98 -13.29
N HIS A 140 -13.38 2.18 -11.97
CA HIS A 140 -14.10 1.49 -10.90
C HIS A 140 -14.63 2.46 -9.83
N GLY A 141 -14.79 3.72 -10.18
CA GLY A 141 -15.24 4.80 -9.31
C GLY A 141 -14.18 5.87 -9.12
N SER A 142 -14.63 7.02 -8.59
CA SER A 142 -13.73 8.15 -8.32
C SER A 142 -12.77 7.84 -7.18
N CYS A 143 -11.52 8.23 -7.35
CA CYS A 143 -10.46 8.12 -6.36
C CYS A 143 -9.46 9.27 -6.55
N PHE A 144 -8.50 9.38 -5.62
CA PHE A 144 -7.37 10.28 -5.79
C PHE A 144 -6.27 9.54 -6.56
N VAL A 145 -5.70 10.18 -7.58
CA VAL A 145 -4.70 9.57 -8.47
C VAL A 145 -3.52 10.51 -8.67
N ILE A 146 -2.32 10.03 -8.40
CA ILE A 146 -1.05 10.73 -8.67
C ILE A 146 -0.20 9.87 -9.61
N ASN A 147 0.26 10.45 -10.70
CA ASN A 147 1.20 9.80 -11.61
C ASN A 147 2.60 9.70 -11.01
N GLN A 148 3.39 8.72 -11.44
CA GLN A 148 4.74 8.50 -10.89
C GLN A 148 5.68 9.71 -11.04
N GLU A 149 5.59 10.44 -12.15
CA GLU A 149 6.41 11.62 -12.42
C GLU A 149 6.15 12.79 -11.44
N ASN A 150 5.01 12.76 -10.75
CA ASN A 150 4.63 13.79 -9.76
C ASN A 150 4.93 13.36 -8.32
N LEU A 151 5.55 12.20 -8.12
CA LEU A 151 5.94 11.73 -6.79
C LEU A 151 7.26 12.33 -6.35
N HIS A 152 7.33 12.69 -5.08
CA HIS A 152 8.58 13.12 -4.45
C HIS A 152 9.48 11.93 -4.17
N ALA A 153 10.79 12.10 -4.36
CA ALA A 153 11.75 11.10 -3.94
C ALA A 153 11.80 11.02 -2.41
N PHE A 154 11.79 9.81 -1.87
CA PHE A 154 12.08 9.60 -0.45
C PHE A 154 13.55 9.92 -0.20
N LYS A 155 13.81 10.97 0.58
CA LYS A 155 15.14 11.32 1.10
C LYS A 155 15.09 11.10 2.62
N PHE A 156 16.13 10.52 3.15
CA PHE A 156 16.38 10.37 4.58
C PHE A 156 17.35 11.44 5.04
#